data_865255c18fb0f22e2adcfe808ba2dc46
#
_entry.id   865255c18fb0f22e2adcfe808ba2dc46
#
_cell.length_a   1.000
_cell.length_b   1.000
_cell.length_c   1.000
_cell.angle_alpha   90.00
_cell.angle_beta   90.00
_cell.angle_gamma   90.00
#
_symmetry.space_group_name_H-M   'P 1'
#
loop_
_entity.id
_entity.type
_entity.pdbx_description
1 polymer ?
#
loop_
_entity_poly.entity_id
_entity_poly.type
_entity_poly.pdbx_seq_one_letter_code
_entity_poly.pdbx_strand_id
1 'polypeptide(L)'
;RQPMQFDGAKIREQGVTFAIAVVKPYVLTSPSKEQVRASFIPFFGNIPIILMAQNSRGIPTYDGRPDIVRFLAKVHPARIPWKHYTTA
;
A
#
# COMPACT_ATOMS: atom_id res chain seq x y z
N ARG A 1 -2.31 6.86 -22.88
CA ARG A 1 -1.95 6.25 -21.60
C ARG A 1 -2.79 6.87 -20.50
N GLN A 2 -3.50 6.04 -19.76
CA GLN A 2 -4.37 6.55 -18.72
C GLN A 2 -3.54 6.97 -17.49
N PRO A 3 -3.91 8.08 -16.84
CA PRO A 3 -3.26 8.46 -15.59
C PRO A 3 -3.53 7.41 -14.52
N MET A 4 -2.53 7.17 -13.68
CA MET A 4 -2.65 6.30 -12.53
C MET A 4 -3.15 7.12 -11.34
N GLN A 5 -4.14 6.61 -10.65
CA GLN A 5 -4.67 7.24 -9.43
C GLN A 5 -4.80 6.18 -8.35
N PHE A 6 -4.38 6.52 -7.14
CA PHE A 6 -4.50 5.60 -6.01
C PHE A 6 -4.38 6.37 -4.70
N ASP A 7 -4.88 5.78 -3.64
CA ASP A 7 -4.64 6.28 -2.30
C ASP A 7 -3.46 5.55 -1.69
N GLY A 8 -2.65 6.26 -0.95
CA GLY A 8 -1.47 5.68 -0.33
C GLY A 8 -0.98 6.51 0.83
N ALA A 9 0.10 6.04 1.45
CA ALA A 9 0.72 6.75 2.55
C ALA A 9 2.20 6.36 2.62
N LYS A 10 3.03 7.32 3.04
CA LYS A 10 4.43 7.08 3.33
C LYS A 10 4.63 7.28 4.83
N ILE A 11 5.12 6.26 5.50
CA ILE A 11 5.20 6.22 6.96
C ILE A 11 6.62 5.91 7.37
N ARG A 12 7.08 6.58 8.43
CA ARG A 12 8.33 6.25 9.09
C ARG A 12 8.03 5.85 10.52
N GLU A 13 8.44 4.64 10.91
CA GLU A 13 8.17 4.10 12.23
C GLU A 13 9.38 3.31 12.69
N GLN A 14 9.88 3.62 13.88
CA GLN A 14 11.03 2.94 14.49
C GLN A 14 12.24 2.85 13.55
N GLY A 15 12.51 3.93 12.82
CA GLY A 15 13.63 3.99 11.89
C GLY A 15 13.40 3.31 10.56
N VAL A 16 12.23 2.73 10.35
CA VAL A 16 11.88 2.10 9.06
C VAL A 16 10.92 3.02 8.29
N THR A 17 11.29 3.33 7.07
CA THR A 17 10.40 4.08 6.16
C THR A 17 9.77 3.09 5.18
N PHE A 18 8.46 3.12 5.08
CA PHE A 18 7.74 2.26 4.15
C PHE A 18 6.53 3.00 3.58
N ALA A 19 5.95 2.44 2.54
CA ALA A 19 4.77 3.02 1.90
C ALA A 19 3.64 1.99 1.85
N ILE A 20 2.42 2.49 1.83
CA ILE A 20 1.22 1.68 1.65
C ILE A 20 0.52 2.19 0.40
N ALA A 21 0.12 1.28 -0.48
CA ALA A 21 -0.67 1.60 -1.66
C ALA A 21 -1.97 0.81 -1.61
N VAL A 22 -3.09 1.51 -1.76
CA VAL A 22 -4.42 0.88 -1.78
C VAL A 22 -4.67 0.32 -3.18
N VAL A 23 -5.01 -0.96 -3.23
CA VAL A 23 -5.31 -1.66 -4.49
C VAL A 23 -6.64 -2.38 -4.35
N LYS A 24 -7.17 -2.85 -5.47
CA LYS A 24 -8.37 -3.67 -5.45
C LYS A 24 -8.07 -5.06 -4.91
N PRO A 25 -9.02 -5.72 -4.23
CA PRO A 25 -8.76 -7.01 -3.59
C PRO A 25 -8.21 -8.08 -4.51
N TYR A 26 -8.63 -8.13 -5.77
CA TYR A 26 -8.15 -9.16 -6.71
C TYR A 26 -6.64 -9.09 -6.97
N VAL A 27 -6.03 -7.92 -6.75
CA VAL A 27 -4.59 -7.75 -6.95
C VAL A 27 -3.80 -8.63 -5.99
N LEU A 28 -4.28 -8.80 -4.76
CA LEU A 28 -3.54 -9.56 -3.74
C LEU A 28 -3.43 -11.05 -4.07
N THR A 29 -4.32 -11.56 -4.90
CA THR A 29 -4.29 -12.97 -5.34
C THR A 29 -3.86 -13.11 -6.79
N SER A 30 -3.50 -12.02 -7.43
CA SER A 30 -3.10 -12.01 -8.84
C SER A 30 -1.67 -12.50 -9.01
N PRO A 31 -1.36 -13.26 -10.08
CA PRO A 31 0.02 -13.62 -10.39
C PRO A 31 0.88 -12.41 -10.76
N SER A 32 0.27 -11.26 -11.10
CA SER A 32 0.99 -10.01 -11.39
C SER A 32 1.13 -9.10 -10.18
N LYS A 33 0.87 -9.60 -8.97
CA LYS A 33 0.93 -8.79 -7.74
C LYS A 33 2.25 -8.02 -7.60
N GLU A 34 3.38 -8.67 -7.86
CA GLU A 34 4.68 -8.02 -7.69
C GLU A 34 4.94 -6.97 -8.77
N GLN A 35 4.39 -7.13 -9.95
CA GLN A 35 4.44 -6.09 -10.98
C GLN A 35 3.63 -4.86 -10.56
N VAL A 36 2.48 -5.09 -9.95
CA VAL A 36 1.66 -3.99 -9.43
C VAL A 36 2.42 -3.26 -8.32
N ARG A 37 3.03 -4.01 -7.40
CA ARG A 37 3.85 -3.43 -6.33
C ARG A 37 4.97 -2.56 -6.91
N ALA A 38 5.68 -3.06 -7.91
CA ALA A 38 6.78 -2.33 -8.53
C ALA A 38 6.31 -1.06 -9.22
N SER A 39 5.08 -1.01 -9.69
CA SER A 39 4.54 0.18 -10.36
C SER A 39 4.41 1.39 -9.43
N PHE A 40 4.46 1.18 -8.12
CA PHE A 40 4.38 2.27 -7.15
C PHE A 40 5.76 2.85 -6.77
N ILE A 41 6.85 2.21 -7.19
CA ILE A 41 8.21 2.70 -6.87
C ILE A 41 8.42 4.14 -7.33
N PRO A 42 7.98 4.58 -8.52
CA PRO A 42 8.15 5.97 -8.93
C PRO A 42 7.50 7.00 -8.00
N PHE A 43 6.50 6.59 -7.22
CA PHE A 43 5.81 7.49 -6.29
C PHE A 43 6.50 7.56 -4.93
N PHE A 44 7.09 6.47 -4.48
CA PHE A 44 7.58 6.35 -3.10
C PHE A 44 9.09 6.19 -3.01
N GLY A 45 9.76 5.81 -4.09
CA GLY A 45 11.17 5.50 -4.06
C GLY A 45 11.41 4.03 -3.71
N ASN A 46 12.68 3.68 -3.54
CA ASN A 46 13.09 2.29 -3.31
C ASN A 46 12.99 1.93 -1.83
N ILE A 47 11.76 1.91 -1.32
CA ILE A 47 11.44 1.54 0.05
C ILE A 47 10.44 0.38 0.02
N PRO A 48 10.26 -0.34 1.15
CA PRO A 48 9.25 -1.39 1.21
C PRO A 48 7.86 -0.84 0.89
N ILE A 49 7.14 -1.50 0.01
CA ILE A 49 5.80 -1.10 -0.39
C ILE A 49 4.82 -2.19 0.03
N ILE A 50 3.84 -1.80 0.83
CA ILE A 50 2.79 -2.67 1.33
C ILE A 50 1.56 -2.43 0.48
N LEU A 51 1.01 -3.48 -0.09
CA LEU A 51 -0.28 -3.40 -0.78
C LEU A 51 -1.40 -3.60 0.22
N MET A 52 -2.41 -2.78 0.15
CA MET A 52 -3.55 -2.84 1.05
C MET A 52 -4.84 -2.90 0.24
N ALA A 53 -5.71 -3.83 0.57
CA ALA A 53 -7.04 -3.90 0.00
C ALA A 53 -8.06 -4.05 1.11
N GLN A 54 -9.23 -3.47 0.91
CA GLN A 54 -10.33 -3.59 1.87
C GLN A 54 -11.43 -4.46 1.27
N ASN A 55 -12.04 -5.28 2.14
CA ASN A 55 -13.20 -6.06 1.72
C ASN A 55 -14.46 -5.18 1.76
N SER A 56 -15.63 -5.77 1.47
CA SER A 56 -16.90 -5.05 1.46
C SER A 56 -17.28 -4.45 2.81
N ARG A 57 -16.66 -4.94 3.91
CA ARG A 57 -16.89 -4.43 5.27
C ARG A 57 -15.85 -3.37 5.66
N GLY A 58 -14.94 -3.02 4.75
CA GLY A 58 -13.89 -2.07 5.04
C GLY A 58 -12.72 -2.65 5.84
N ILE A 59 -12.66 -3.96 6.03
CA ILE A 59 -11.57 -4.61 6.76
C ILE A 59 -10.35 -4.72 5.84
N PRO A 60 -9.19 -4.17 6.25
CA PRO A 60 -8.02 -4.19 5.39
C PRO A 60 -7.27 -5.53 5.43
N THR A 61 -6.68 -5.88 4.30
CA THR A 61 -5.69 -6.95 4.19
C THR A 61 -4.41 -6.32 3.67
N TYR A 62 -3.30 -6.57 4.35
CA TYR A 62 -2.00 -6.03 3.96
C TYR A 62 -1.12 -7.14 3.39
N ASP A 63 -0.36 -6.80 2.35
CA ASP A 63 0.55 -7.74 1.71
C ASP A 63 1.90 -7.07 1.53
N GLY A 64 2.94 -7.66 2.09
CA GLY A 64 4.29 -7.15 1.97
C GLY A 64 5.21 -7.72 3.03
N ARG A 65 6.22 -6.95 3.41
CA ARG A 65 7.23 -7.37 4.38
C ARG A 65 6.56 -7.73 5.72
N PRO A 66 6.80 -8.94 6.25
CA PRO A 66 6.01 -9.45 7.38
C PRO A 66 6.05 -8.60 8.65
N ASP A 67 7.21 -7.99 8.97
CA ASP A 67 7.33 -7.16 10.16
C ASP A 67 6.46 -5.90 10.06
N ILE A 68 6.39 -5.31 8.87
CA ILE A 68 5.57 -4.14 8.62
C ILE A 68 4.09 -4.51 8.65
N VAL A 69 3.74 -5.65 8.05
CA VAL A 69 2.36 -6.12 8.06
C VAL A 69 1.88 -6.36 9.49
N ARG A 70 2.74 -6.96 10.34
CA ARG A 70 2.40 -7.16 11.76
C ARG A 70 2.19 -5.84 12.49
N PHE A 71 3.01 -4.84 12.20
CA PHE A 71 2.84 -3.51 12.79
C PHE A 71 1.50 -2.91 12.36
N LEU A 72 1.20 -2.96 11.07
CA LEU A 72 -0.03 -2.36 10.54
C LEU A 72 -1.30 -3.04 11.05
N ALA A 73 -1.22 -4.32 11.39
CA ALA A 73 -2.36 -5.04 11.95
C ALA A 73 -2.82 -4.45 13.29
N LYS A 74 -1.95 -3.69 13.96
CA LYS A 74 -2.24 -3.05 15.25
C LYS A 74 -2.65 -1.59 15.10
N VAL A 75 -2.63 -1.05 13.89
CA VAL A 75 -2.92 0.35 13.62
C VAL A 75 -4.29 0.47 12.98
N HIS A 76 -5.15 1.31 13.56
CA HIS A 76 -6.45 1.56 12.95
C HIS A 76 -6.24 2.28 11.60
N PRO A 77 -6.88 1.83 10.51
CA PRO A 77 -6.67 2.45 9.20
C PRO A 77 -6.92 3.96 9.16
N ALA A 78 -7.82 4.47 10.01
CA ALA A 78 -8.09 5.89 10.07
C ALA A 78 -6.92 6.72 10.59
N ARG A 79 -5.93 6.09 11.25
CA ARG A 79 -4.74 6.78 11.74
C ARG A 79 -3.65 6.89 10.70
N ILE A 80 -3.79 6.20 9.57
CA ILE A 80 -2.80 6.24 8.50
C ILE A 80 -2.96 7.58 7.75
N PRO A 81 -1.84 8.28 7.49
CA PRO A 81 -1.92 9.59 6.81
C PRO A 81 -2.14 9.42 5.32
N TRP A 82 -3.34 9.02 4.95
CA TRP A 82 -3.70 8.76 3.55
C TRP A 82 -3.57 10.01 2.69
N LYS A 83 -3.05 9.81 1.50
CA LYS A 83 -2.93 10.85 0.49
C LYS A 83 -3.34 10.28 -0.86
N HIS A 84 -4.02 11.10 -1.65
CA HIS A 84 -4.38 10.71 -3.01
C HIS A 84 -3.23 11.04 -3.96
N TYR A 85 -2.77 10.03 -4.70
CA TYR A 85 -1.68 10.17 -5.67
C TYR A 85 -2.25 10.08 -7.07
N THR A 86 -1.70 10.88 -7.98
CA THR A 86 -2.11 10.84 -9.38
C THR A 86 -0.92 11.20 -10.27
N THR A 87 -0.87 10.56 -11.43
CA THR A 87 0.04 10.98 -12.50
C THR A 87 -0.70 11.88 -13.47
N ALA A 88 -0.01 12.90 -13.95
CA ALA A 88 -0.61 13.80 -14.93
C ALA A 88 -0.70 13.13 -16.32
#